data_5b31355b9365f601a1f90e1df861fa13
#
_entry.id   5b31355b9365f601a1f90e1df861fa13
#
_cell.length_a   1.000
_cell.length_b   1.000
_cell.length_c   1.000
_cell.angle_alpha   90.00
_cell.angle_beta   90.00
_cell.angle_gamma   90.00
#
_symmetry.space_group_name_H-M   'P 1'
#
loop_
_entity.id
_entity.type
_entity.pdbx_description
1 polymer ?
#
loop_
_entity_poly.entity_id
_entity_poly.type
_entity_poly.pdbx_seq_one_letter_code
_entity_poly.pdbx_strand_id
1 'polypeptide(L)'
;MRNIESIFIKMLPIIEESLCNDVNNNGNIPKIGRNPKFSDVKVITLGLSAEFLSIDSENRLFDLINKSNYFKSLCLIDRSGYNRRRKLLYPYFNRVLEVLSKKIAPDEDAFIVDSMPVEVCRFARAKRAKICKENFDTAPDFGYCAAQRTTFYGYKLHALCGLNGVFTKIDLSKGSIADIHYLQDVRQYLSDCKVLGDKAYLSAEIQQDLFLTQRVELYTPKRSNQPDYKKYPVVFRKLRKRIETLFSQLCDQFMVKRNYAKSFIGFAARILSKVVSLTVAQYFNKFVANRPMNEIKYAFSV
;
A
#
# COMPACT_ATOMS: atom_id res chain seq x y z
N MET A 1 22.48 -14.29 -2.40
CA MET A 1 21.24 -15.05 -2.23
C MET A 1 20.26 -14.18 -1.43
N ARG A 2 19.03 -13.98 -1.90
CA ARG A 2 18.04 -13.20 -1.15
C ARG A 2 17.53 -14.02 0.03
N ASN A 3 17.86 -13.62 1.23
CA ASN A 3 17.31 -14.16 2.46
C ASN A 3 16.76 -13.03 3.34
N ILE A 4 16.01 -13.37 4.35
CA ILE A 4 15.33 -12.38 5.24
C ILE A 4 16.34 -11.47 5.96
N GLU A 5 17.50 -12.01 6.34
CA GLU A 5 18.56 -11.27 7.02
C GLU A 5 19.18 -10.20 6.11
N SER A 6 19.60 -10.59 4.89
CA SER A 6 20.21 -9.67 3.93
C SER A 6 19.26 -8.52 3.56
N ILE A 7 17.98 -8.81 3.38
CA ILE A 7 16.97 -7.77 3.05
C ILE A 7 16.70 -6.88 4.25
N PHE A 8 16.59 -7.45 5.44
CA PHE A 8 16.40 -6.70 6.67
C PHE A 8 17.55 -5.70 6.90
N ILE A 9 18.78 -6.14 6.76
CA ILE A 9 19.97 -5.29 6.92
C ILE A 9 19.96 -4.13 5.92
N LYS A 10 19.59 -4.39 4.66
CA LYS A 10 19.54 -3.35 3.61
C LYS A 10 18.37 -2.39 3.77
N MET A 11 17.23 -2.84 4.28
CA MET A 11 16.06 -2.00 4.50
C MET A 11 16.17 -1.14 5.77
N LEU A 12 16.82 -1.66 6.83
CA LEU A 12 16.85 -1.03 8.15
C LEU A 12 17.29 0.44 8.10
N PRO A 13 18.41 0.83 7.45
CA PRO A 13 18.83 2.23 7.38
C PRO A 13 17.80 3.14 6.70
N ILE A 14 17.11 2.64 5.67
CA ILE A 14 16.08 3.39 4.94
C ILE A 14 14.89 3.70 5.86
N ILE A 15 14.50 2.75 6.68
CA ILE A 15 13.38 2.90 7.61
C ILE A 15 13.78 3.78 8.80
N GLU A 16 15.01 3.63 9.33
CA GLU A 16 15.57 4.51 10.37
C GLU A 16 15.58 5.98 9.91
N GLU A 17 16.07 6.24 8.72
CA GLU A 17 16.06 7.58 8.12
C GLU A 17 14.63 8.10 7.90
N SER A 18 13.70 7.25 7.44
CA SER A 18 12.32 7.65 7.19
C SER A 18 11.54 8.01 8.44
N LEU A 19 11.91 7.46 9.59
CA LEU A 19 11.23 7.65 10.88
C LEU A 19 12.10 8.43 11.91
N CYS A 20 13.19 9.05 11.50
CA CYS A 20 14.14 9.70 12.41
C CYS A 20 13.49 10.75 13.32
N ASN A 21 12.45 11.44 12.84
CA ASN A 21 11.71 12.44 13.61
C ASN A 21 10.56 11.85 14.45
N ASP A 22 10.23 10.58 14.25
CA ASP A 22 9.09 9.91 14.90
C ASP A 22 9.52 8.96 16.02
N VAL A 23 10.83 8.68 16.15
CA VAL A 23 11.38 7.71 17.09
C VAL A 23 12.46 8.31 18.00
N ASN A 24 12.65 7.71 19.16
CA ASN A 24 13.76 8.04 20.05
C ASN A 24 15.09 7.40 19.58
N ASN A 25 16.20 7.72 20.27
CA ASN A 25 17.55 7.21 19.94
C ASN A 25 17.67 5.67 19.90
N ASN A 26 16.72 4.95 20.48
CA ASN A 26 16.68 3.48 20.47
C ASN A 26 15.78 2.94 19.35
N GLY A 27 15.25 3.78 18.45
CA GLY A 27 14.36 3.42 17.35
C GLY A 27 12.95 3.00 17.81
N ASN A 28 12.51 3.47 18.98
CA ASN A 28 11.17 3.23 19.49
C ASN A 28 10.33 4.52 19.43
N ILE A 29 9.06 4.37 19.11
CA ILE A 29 8.10 5.45 19.16
C ILE A 29 7.91 5.87 20.62
N PRO A 30 7.95 7.17 20.92
CA PRO A 30 7.75 7.68 22.27
C PRO A 30 6.42 7.21 22.85
N LYS A 31 6.48 6.60 24.03
CA LYS A 31 5.30 6.11 24.77
C LYS A 31 5.60 6.02 26.26
N ILE A 32 4.55 5.99 27.07
CA ILE A 32 4.65 5.73 28.50
C ILE A 32 5.08 4.28 28.74
N GLY A 33 6.01 4.06 29.66
CA GLY A 33 6.48 2.74 30.07
C GLY A 33 7.82 2.32 29.46
N ARG A 34 8.16 1.04 29.63
CA ARG A 34 9.46 0.48 29.22
C ARG A 34 9.59 0.39 27.68
N ASN A 35 10.68 0.87 27.14
CA ASN A 35 11.02 0.72 25.74
C ASN A 35 11.37 -0.74 25.41
N PRO A 36 10.81 -1.31 24.32
CA PRO A 36 11.15 -2.65 23.86
C PRO A 36 12.61 -2.74 23.41
N LYS A 37 13.29 -3.85 23.72
CA LYS A 37 14.65 -4.12 23.22
C LYS A 37 14.69 -4.31 21.70
N PHE A 38 13.72 -5.06 21.13
CA PHE A 38 13.51 -5.13 19.68
C PHE A 38 12.68 -3.92 19.29
N SER A 39 13.30 -2.89 18.72
CA SER A 39 12.68 -1.58 18.51
C SER A 39 11.49 -1.58 17.55
N ASP A 40 10.70 -0.50 17.55
CA ASP A 40 9.55 -0.35 16.65
C ASP A 40 9.99 -0.25 15.19
N VAL A 41 11.10 0.43 14.92
CA VAL A 41 11.74 0.46 13.58
C VAL A 41 12.11 -0.96 13.12
N LYS A 42 12.68 -1.79 13.99
CA LYS A 42 13.02 -3.18 13.66
C LYS A 42 11.76 -4.03 13.38
N VAL A 43 10.65 -3.81 14.10
CA VAL A 43 9.36 -4.48 13.80
C VAL A 43 8.83 -4.09 12.44
N ILE A 44 8.86 -2.81 12.07
CA ILE A 44 8.46 -2.31 10.76
C ILE A 44 9.34 -2.93 9.67
N THR A 45 10.66 -2.84 9.83
CA THR A 45 11.64 -3.38 8.86
C THR A 45 11.47 -4.88 8.66
N LEU A 46 11.27 -5.65 9.73
CA LEU A 46 11.02 -7.09 9.64
C LEU A 46 9.73 -7.38 8.87
N GLY A 47 8.67 -6.61 9.13
CA GLY A 47 7.42 -6.73 8.40
C GLY A 47 7.58 -6.46 6.90
N LEU A 48 8.26 -5.38 6.53
CA LEU A 48 8.51 -5.03 5.13
C LEU A 48 9.40 -6.06 4.43
N SER A 49 10.44 -6.55 5.12
CA SER A 49 11.34 -7.59 4.59
C SER A 49 10.60 -8.91 4.31
N ALA A 50 9.68 -9.28 5.20
CA ALA A 50 8.85 -10.47 5.02
C ALA A 50 7.90 -10.32 3.81
N GLU A 51 7.25 -9.16 3.65
CA GLU A 51 6.36 -8.91 2.51
C GLU A 51 7.15 -8.86 1.18
N PHE A 52 8.36 -8.29 1.17
CA PHE A 52 9.22 -8.30 -0.02
C PHE A 52 9.61 -9.72 -0.47
N LEU A 53 9.82 -10.62 0.48
CA LEU A 53 10.09 -12.05 0.21
C LEU A 53 8.82 -12.88 0.01
N SER A 54 7.65 -12.25 -0.03
CA SER A 54 6.36 -12.93 -0.15
C SER A 54 6.13 -13.97 0.97
N ILE A 55 6.65 -13.72 2.17
CA ILE A 55 6.41 -14.58 3.35
C ILE A 55 5.06 -14.20 3.94
N ASP A 56 4.02 -14.93 3.58
CA ASP A 56 2.64 -14.67 3.98
C ASP A 56 2.27 -15.24 5.36
N SER A 57 3.08 -16.16 5.90
CA SER A 57 2.87 -16.80 7.19
C SER A 57 3.85 -16.28 8.25
N GLU A 58 3.31 -15.76 9.36
CA GLU A 58 4.14 -15.35 10.51
C GLU A 58 4.86 -16.54 11.17
N ASN A 59 4.26 -17.73 11.17
CA ASN A 59 4.94 -18.94 11.67
C ASN A 59 6.20 -19.20 10.83
N ARG A 60 6.07 -19.21 9.50
CA ARG A 60 7.21 -19.39 8.61
C ARG A 60 8.26 -18.30 8.78
N LEU A 61 7.84 -17.03 8.96
CA LEU A 61 8.76 -15.94 9.23
C LEU A 61 9.59 -16.24 10.49
N PHE A 62 8.94 -16.60 11.59
CA PHE A 62 9.60 -16.87 12.86
C PHE A 62 10.48 -18.15 12.81
N ASP A 63 10.10 -19.16 12.05
CA ASP A 63 10.94 -20.33 11.79
C ASP A 63 12.25 -19.95 11.05
N LEU A 64 12.18 -18.99 10.12
CA LEU A 64 13.35 -18.51 9.39
C LEU A 64 14.27 -17.66 10.26
N ILE A 65 13.72 -16.68 10.99
CA ILE A 65 14.52 -15.75 11.81
C ILE A 65 15.14 -16.45 13.03
N ASN A 66 14.45 -17.43 13.61
CA ASN A 66 14.99 -18.22 14.73
C ASN A 66 16.21 -19.09 14.35
N LYS A 67 16.38 -19.40 13.05
CA LYS A 67 17.55 -20.12 12.53
C LYS A 67 18.74 -19.20 12.22
N SER A 68 18.52 -17.88 12.12
CA SER A 68 19.56 -16.90 11.82
C SER A 68 20.30 -16.48 13.10
N ASN A 69 21.64 -16.57 13.08
CA ASN A 69 22.47 -16.08 14.19
C ASN A 69 22.38 -14.56 14.34
N TYR A 70 22.24 -13.82 13.25
CA TYR A 70 22.06 -12.38 13.28
C TYR A 70 20.80 -12.00 14.08
N PHE A 71 19.66 -12.59 13.78
CA PHE A 71 18.43 -12.28 14.50
C PHE A 71 18.47 -12.70 15.96
N LYS A 72 19.15 -13.81 16.31
CA LYS A 72 19.34 -14.23 17.71
C LYS A 72 20.06 -13.16 18.52
N SER A 73 21.01 -12.44 17.95
CA SER A 73 21.75 -11.38 18.63
C SER A 73 20.92 -10.11 18.88
N LEU A 74 19.77 -9.92 18.20
CA LEU A 74 18.95 -8.72 18.27
C LEU A 74 17.89 -8.72 19.39
N CYS A 75 17.91 -9.63 20.34
CA CYS A 75 16.88 -9.75 21.38
C CYS A 75 15.46 -9.83 20.78
N LEU A 76 15.23 -10.79 19.90
CA LEU A 76 13.96 -10.94 19.18
C LEU A 76 12.73 -10.89 20.08
N ILE A 77 11.67 -10.33 19.53
CA ILE A 77 10.31 -10.39 20.07
C ILE A 77 9.67 -11.75 19.73
N ASP A 78 8.76 -12.24 20.57
CA ASP A 78 7.92 -13.38 20.25
C ASP A 78 6.91 -13.08 19.13
N ARG A 79 6.39 -14.11 18.46
CA ARG A 79 5.46 -13.98 17.34
C ARG A 79 4.18 -13.21 17.72
N SER A 80 3.63 -13.45 18.90
CA SER A 80 2.40 -12.81 19.35
C SER A 80 2.62 -11.33 19.63
N GLY A 81 3.75 -10.99 20.26
CA GLY A 81 4.19 -9.61 20.48
C GLY A 81 4.44 -8.88 19.16
N TYR A 82 5.10 -9.54 18.19
CA TYR A 82 5.28 -9.00 16.85
C TYR A 82 3.95 -8.68 16.16
N ASN A 83 2.99 -9.61 16.15
CA ASN A 83 1.68 -9.42 15.53
C ASN A 83 0.93 -8.23 16.16
N ARG A 84 0.91 -8.13 17.49
CA ARG A 84 0.28 -6.99 18.20
C ARG A 84 0.94 -5.67 17.84
N ARG A 85 2.28 -5.60 17.92
CA ARG A 85 3.02 -4.37 17.64
C ARG A 85 2.90 -3.95 16.18
N ARG A 86 2.97 -4.88 15.22
CA ARG A 86 2.78 -4.58 13.81
C ARG A 86 1.45 -3.88 13.52
N LYS A 87 0.36 -4.27 14.18
CA LYS A 87 -0.94 -3.61 14.06
C LYS A 87 -0.94 -2.19 14.64
N LEU A 88 -0.34 -2.02 15.82
CA LEU A 88 -0.21 -0.71 16.47
C LEU A 88 0.66 0.26 15.68
N LEU A 89 1.62 -0.27 14.93
CA LEU A 89 2.53 0.51 14.10
C LEU A 89 1.97 0.88 12.71
N TYR A 90 0.70 0.56 12.44
CA TYR A 90 0.04 0.90 11.17
C TYR A 90 0.24 2.37 10.73
N PRO A 91 0.08 3.40 11.58
CA PRO A 91 0.29 4.78 11.18
C PRO A 91 1.72 5.07 10.68
N TYR A 92 2.71 4.38 11.24
CA TYR A 92 4.11 4.58 10.88
C TYR A 92 4.51 3.90 9.56
N PHE A 93 3.79 2.86 9.14
CA PHE A 93 3.91 2.37 7.76
C PHE A 93 3.43 3.43 6.76
N ASN A 94 2.32 4.14 7.04
CA ASN A 94 1.88 5.28 6.23
C ASN A 94 2.93 6.39 6.21
N ARG A 95 3.53 6.70 7.37
CA ARG A 95 4.58 7.71 7.46
C ARG A 95 5.79 7.37 6.59
N VAL A 96 6.23 6.12 6.59
CA VAL A 96 7.31 5.64 5.69
C VAL A 96 6.91 5.82 4.22
N LEU A 97 5.67 5.47 3.84
CA LEU A 97 5.18 5.67 2.47
C LEU A 97 5.25 7.16 2.07
N GLU A 98 4.76 8.05 2.92
CA GLU A 98 4.75 9.49 2.67
C GLU A 98 6.16 10.07 2.51
N VAL A 99 7.06 9.70 3.39
CA VAL A 99 8.45 10.19 3.34
C VAL A 99 9.16 9.68 2.09
N LEU A 100 9.05 8.39 1.79
CA LEU A 100 9.74 7.81 0.64
C LEU A 100 9.16 8.26 -0.68
N SER A 101 7.83 8.35 -0.81
CA SER A 101 7.20 8.85 -2.04
C SER A 101 7.62 10.28 -2.36
N LYS A 102 7.66 11.16 -1.36
CA LYS A 102 8.17 12.54 -1.52
C LYS A 102 9.65 12.59 -1.87
N LYS A 103 10.49 11.75 -1.28
CA LYS A 103 11.93 11.68 -1.64
C LYS A 103 12.15 11.18 -3.06
N ILE A 104 11.34 10.20 -3.51
CA ILE A 104 11.45 9.65 -4.86
C ILE A 104 10.96 10.67 -5.91
N ALA A 105 9.90 11.41 -5.62
CA ALA A 105 9.23 12.32 -6.54
C ALA A 105 8.79 13.61 -5.81
N PRO A 106 9.72 14.53 -5.53
CA PRO A 106 9.43 15.74 -4.76
C PRO A 106 8.49 16.70 -5.50
N ASP A 107 8.57 16.78 -6.82
CA ASP A 107 7.87 17.76 -7.66
C ASP A 107 6.73 17.11 -8.48
N GLU A 108 6.13 16.02 -7.99
CA GLU A 108 5.02 15.34 -8.68
C GLU A 108 3.74 16.18 -8.58
N ASP A 109 3.26 16.69 -9.71
CA ASP A 109 2.06 17.50 -9.86
C ASP A 109 0.91 16.78 -10.61
N ALA A 110 1.15 15.53 -11.02
CA ALA A 110 0.18 14.74 -11.75
C ALA A 110 0.09 13.31 -11.22
N PHE A 111 -1.13 12.86 -10.94
CA PHE A 111 -1.40 11.60 -10.28
C PHE A 111 -2.37 10.73 -11.08
N ILE A 112 -2.36 9.44 -10.77
CA ILE A 112 -3.30 8.46 -11.31
C ILE A 112 -4.05 7.87 -10.12
N VAL A 113 -5.38 7.83 -10.20
CA VAL A 113 -6.26 7.18 -9.24
C VAL A 113 -6.90 5.94 -9.87
N ASP A 114 -6.87 4.84 -9.14
CA ASP A 114 -7.55 3.60 -9.54
C ASP A 114 -7.82 2.71 -8.32
N SER A 115 -8.62 1.66 -8.51
CA SER A 115 -8.91 0.69 -7.46
C SER A 115 -8.76 -0.74 -7.94
N MET A 116 -8.49 -1.66 -7.01
CA MET A 116 -8.49 -3.09 -7.28
C MET A 116 -9.22 -3.87 -6.17
N PRO A 117 -9.93 -4.98 -6.51
CA PRO A 117 -10.55 -5.82 -5.51
C PRO A 117 -9.51 -6.59 -4.68
N VAL A 118 -9.73 -6.63 -3.36
CA VAL A 118 -8.96 -7.44 -2.42
C VAL A 118 -9.91 -8.29 -1.60
N GLU A 119 -9.97 -9.56 -1.94
CA GLU A 119 -10.89 -10.53 -1.35
C GLU A 119 -10.45 -10.93 0.06
N VAL A 120 -11.38 -11.06 1.00
CA VAL A 120 -11.12 -11.63 2.32
C VAL A 120 -11.27 -13.14 2.34
N CYS A 121 -12.07 -13.70 1.43
CA CYS A 121 -12.22 -15.13 1.23
C CYS A 121 -12.84 -15.41 -0.15
N ARG A 122 -12.79 -16.68 -0.60
CA ARG A 122 -13.49 -17.11 -1.81
C ARG A 122 -14.98 -16.78 -1.71
N PHE A 123 -15.60 -16.31 -2.79
CA PHE A 123 -17.00 -15.90 -2.86
C PHE A 123 -17.98 -16.93 -2.27
N ALA A 124 -17.83 -18.21 -2.57
CA ALA A 124 -18.66 -19.30 -2.03
C ALA A 124 -18.63 -19.41 -0.49
N ARG A 125 -17.63 -18.83 0.17
CA ARG A 125 -17.49 -18.83 1.63
C ARG A 125 -17.98 -17.53 2.29
N ALA A 126 -18.35 -16.52 1.52
CA ALA A 126 -18.67 -15.17 2.00
C ALA A 126 -19.72 -15.16 3.13
N LYS A 127 -20.83 -15.89 2.95
CA LYS A 127 -21.93 -15.95 3.94
C LYS A 127 -21.49 -16.51 5.31
N ARG A 128 -20.49 -17.41 5.33
CA ARG A 128 -19.98 -18.08 6.53
C ARG A 128 -18.70 -17.44 7.08
N ALA A 129 -18.10 -16.50 6.35
CA ALA A 129 -16.84 -15.84 6.75
C ALA A 129 -17.07 -14.95 7.98
N LYS A 130 -16.18 -15.07 8.96
CA LYS A 130 -16.13 -14.23 10.18
C LYS A 130 -14.94 -13.24 10.14
N ILE A 131 -14.24 -13.16 8.99
CA ILE A 131 -13.03 -12.36 8.81
C ILE A 131 -13.41 -10.88 8.76
N CYS A 132 -12.71 -10.04 9.53
CA CYS A 132 -12.88 -8.58 9.58
C CYS A 132 -14.32 -8.11 9.88
N LYS A 133 -15.08 -8.86 10.69
CA LYS A 133 -16.46 -8.54 11.10
C LYS A 133 -16.56 -8.03 12.54
N GLU A 134 -15.46 -7.57 13.12
CA GLU A 134 -15.42 -7.02 14.46
C GLU A 134 -16.12 -5.66 14.60
N ASN A 135 -16.27 -4.92 13.51
CA ASN A 135 -16.98 -3.64 13.47
C ASN A 135 -17.83 -3.58 12.20
N PHE A 136 -19.07 -3.14 12.32
CA PHE A 136 -20.02 -3.00 11.21
C PHE A 136 -19.49 -2.03 10.13
N ASP A 137 -18.89 -0.90 10.52
CA ASP A 137 -18.42 0.13 9.58
C ASP A 137 -17.24 -0.33 8.74
N THR A 138 -16.44 -1.24 9.24
CA THR A 138 -15.27 -1.79 8.54
C THR A 138 -15.47 -3.22 8.05
N ALA A 139 -16.65 -3.83 8.25
CA ALA A 139 -16.93 -5.18 7.78
C ALA A 139 -16.84 -5.27 6.25
N PRO A 140 -16.28 -6.37 5.70
CA PRO A 140 -16.20 -6.56 4.26
C PRO A 140 -17.58 -6.74 3.64
N ASP A 141 -17.72 -6.38 2.37
CA ASP A 141 -18.99 -6.47 1.66
C ASP A 141 -18.81 -7.02 0.24
N PHE A 142 -19.93 -7.32 -0.43
CA PHE A 142 -19.94 -7.75 -1.81
C PHE A 142 -19.63 -6.58 -2.74
N GLY A 143 -18.76 -6.83 -3.72
CA GLY A 143 -18.43 -5.88 -4.77
C GLY A 143 -18.42 -6.56 -6.13
N TYR A 144 -18.48 -5.78 -7.19
CA TYR A 144 -18.37 -6.22 -8.57
C TYR A 144 -17.14 -5.62 -9.24
N CYS A 145 -16.31 -6.47 -9.84
CA CYS A 145 -15.17 -6.05 -10.63
C CYS A 145 -15.52 -6.12 -12.12
N ALA A 146 -15.76 -4.96 -12.74
CA ALA A 146 -16.18 -4.90 -14.15
C ALA A 146 -15.09 -5.44 -15.11
N ALA A 147 -13.82 -5.19 -14.83
CA ALA A 147 -12.68 -5.65 -15.63
C ALA A 147 -12.58 -7.18 -15.67
N GLN A 148 -12.89 -7.85 -14.57
CA GLN A 148 -12.85 -9.32 -14.46
C GLN A 148 -14.23 -9.97 -14.63
N ARG A 149 -15.31 -9.18 -14.72
CA ARG A 149 -16.72 -9.63 -14.79
C ARG A 149 -17.08 -10.59 -13.65
N THR A 150 -16.54 -10.35 -12.45
CA THR A 150 -16.71 -11.22 -11.29
C THR A 150 -17.20 -10.43 -10.08
N THR A 151 -18.05 -11.09 -9.29
CA THR A 151 -18.42 -10.61 -7.96
C THR A 151 -17.40 -11.15 -6.94
N PHE A 152 -16.99 -10.30 -6.01
CA PHE A 152 -16.08 -10.65 -4.93
C PHE A 152 -16.67 -10.29 -3.57
N TYR A 153 -16.09 -10.82 -2.49
CA TYR A 153 -16.41 -10.45 -1.12
C TYR A 153 -15.15 -9.97 -0.41
N GLY A 154 -15.15 -8.71 -0.03
CA GLY A 154 -13.97 -8.08 0.57
C GLY A 154 -13.98 -6.57 0.49
N TYR A 155 -12.83 -6.04 0.12
CA TYR A 155 -12.55 -4.60 0.04
C TYR A 155 -12.09 -4.20 -1.36
N LYS A 156 -12.17 -2.91 -1.65
CA LYS A 156 -11.45 -2.28 -2.74
C LYS A 156 -10.22 -1.59 -2.16
N LEU A 157 -9.06 -1.88 -2.72
CA LEU A 157 -7.84 -1.12 -2.48
C LEU A 157 -7.82 0.05 -3.45
N HIS A 158 -8.09 1.23 -2.95
CA HIS A 158 -7.91 2.48 -3.69
C HIS A 158 -6.46 2.91 -3.59
N ALA A 159 -5.92 3.42 -4.67
CA ALA A 159 -4.55 3.91 -4.72
C ALA A 159 -4.43 5.19 -5.53
N LEU A 160 -3.57 6.08 -5.06
CA LEU A 160 -3.09 7.23 -5.76
C LEU A 160 -1.59 7.02 -6.02
N CYS A 161 -1.16 7.17 -7.26
CA CYS A 161 0.26 7.10 -7.59
C CYS A 161 0.65 8.23 -8.53
N GLY A 162 1.92 8.67 -8.46
CA GLY A 162 2.50 9.61 -9.41
C GLY A 162 2.66 8.98 -10.81
N LEU A 163 2.88 9.82 -11.82
CA LEU A 163 3.12 9.36 -13.18
C LEU A 163 4.39 8.52 -13.31
N ASN A 164 5.33 8.69 -12.41
CA ASN A 164 6.56 7.89 -12.29
C ASN A 164 6.32 6.45 -11.78
N GLY A 165 5.12 6.16 -11.26
CA GLY A 165 4.76 4.85 -10.73
C GLY A 165 5.18 4.63 -9.27
N VAL A 166 5.06 5.65 -8.43
CA VAL A 166 5.23 5.55 -6.98
C VAL A 166 3.90 5.76 -6.29
N PHE A 167 3.50 4.85 -5.42
CA PHE A 167 2.31 5.04 -4.59
C PHE A 167 2.51 6.20 -3.62
N THR A 168 1.55 7.13 -3.58
CA THR A 168 1.55 8.26 -2.65
C THR A 168 0.53 8.07 -1.52
N LYS A 169 -0.61 7.49 -1.83
CA LYS A 169 -1.67 7.16 -0.86
C LYS A 169 -2.37 5.88 -1.24
N ILE A 170 -2.83 5.16 -0.24
CA ILE A 170 -3.75 4.04 -0.39
C ILE A 170 -4.85 4.10 0.67
N ASP A 171 -6.00 3.55 0.35
CA ASP A 171 -7.10 3.34 1.29
C ASP A 171 -7.89 2.07 0.97
N LEU A 172 -8.70 1.62 1.93
CA LEU A 172 -9.56 0.45 1.80
C LEU A 172 -11.02 0.82 2.05
N SER A 173 -11.86 0.65 1.05
CA SER A 173 -13.31 0.73 1.21
C SER A 173 -13.96 -0.65 1.15
N LYS A 174 -15.20 -0.79 1.67
CA LYS A 174 -16.02 -1.99 1.48
C LYS A 174 -16.23 -2.25 -0.01
N GLY A 175 -16.33 -3.51 -0.41
CA GLY A 175 -16.54 -3.89 -1.82
C GLY A 175 -17.76 -3.25 -2.48
N SER A 176 -18.81 -2.94 -1.71
CA SER A 176 -20.04 -2.28 -2.18
C SER A 176 -19.90 -0.79 -2.46
N ILE A 177 -18.91 -0.12 -1.88
CA ILE A 177 -18.73 1.34 -2.04
C ILE A 177 -18.26 1.65 -3.47
N ALA A 178 -18.88 2.63 -4.12
CA ALA A 178 -18.48 3.05 -5.46
C ALA A 178 -17.13 3.81 -5.42
N ASP A 179 -16.28 3.60 -6.44
CA ASP A 179 -14.92 4.14 -6.49
C ASP A 179 -14.89 5.67 -6.45
N ILE A 180 -15.95 6.31 -6.95
CA ILE A 180 -16.10 7.78 -6.97
C ILE A 180 -16.02 8.41 -5.56
N HIS A 181 -16.44 7.70 -4.52
CA HIS A 181 -16.40 8.21 -3.14
C HIS A 181 -14.99 8.41 -2.62
N TYR A 182 -14.01 7.68 -3.14
CA TYR A 182 -12.60 7.87 -2.79
C TYR A 182 -12.07 9.26 -3.19
N LEU A 183 -12.67 9.91 -4.18
CA LEU A 183 -12.29 11.28 -4.54
C LEU A 183 -12.52 12.30 -3.43
N GLN A 184 -13.47 12.05 -2.52
CA GLN A 184 -13.67 12.88 -1.33
C GLN A 184 -12.48 12.81 -0.36
N ASP A 185 -11.84 11.63 -0.27
CA ASP A 185 -10.64 11.45 0.53
C ASP A 185 -9.42 12.07 -0.18
N VAL A 186 -9.32 11.93 -1.49
CA VAL A 186 -8.27 12.54 -2.34
C VAL A 186 -8.22 14.06 -2.15
N ARG A 187 -9.38 14.72 -2.02
CA ARG A 187 -9.48 16.15 -1.73
C ARG A 187 -8.69 16.61 -0.52
N GLN A 188 -8.49 15.75 0.47
CA GLN A 188 -7.75 16.10 1.70
C GLN A 188 -6.23 16.07 1.52
N TYR A 189 -5.74 15.49 0.42
CA TYR A 189 -4.31 15.22 0.22
C TYR A 189 -3.70 15.94 -0.98
N LEU A 190 -4.52 16.39 -1.93
CA LEU A 190 -4.08 16.99 -3.17
C LEU A 190 -4.58 18.43 -3.32
N SER A 191 -3.70 19.28 -3.84
CA SER A 191 -4.01 20.63 -4.30
C SER A 191 -3.13 20.99 -5.49
N ASP A 192 -3.60 21.90 -6.34
CA ASP A 192 -2.85 22.46 -7.47
C ASP A 192 -2.23 21.37 -8.39
N CYS A 193 -3.00 20.33 -8.72
CA CYS A 193 -2.45 19.18 -9.46
C CYS A 193 -3.47 18.57 -10.44
N LYS A 194 -2.98 17.64 -11.27
CA LYS A 194 -3.79 16.88 -12.23
C LYS A 194 -3.99 15.45 -11.75
N VAL A 195 -5.20 14.92 -11.89
CA VAL A 195 -5.52 13.53 -11.53
C VAL A 195 -6.14 12.82 -12.73
N LEU A 196 -5.58 11.67 -13.09
CA LEU A 196 -6.11 10.79 -14.15
C LEU A 196 -6.89 9.65 -13.52
N GLY A 197 -8.17 9.54 -13.81
CA GLY A 197 -9.04 8.43 -13.35
C GLY A 197 -9.64 7.65 -14.52
N ASP A 198 -10.28 6.53 -14.20
CA ASP A 198 -11.11 5.80 -15.16
C ASP A 198 -12.56 6.31 -15.20
N LYS A 199 -13.45 5.63 -15.96
CA LYS A 199 -14.87 5.99 -16.06
C LYS A 199 -15.65 5.85 -14.74
N ALA A 200 -15.14 5.09 -13.77
CA ALA A 200 -15.77 4.92 -12.47
C ALA A 200 -15.67 6.19 -11.61
N TYR A 201 -14.73 7.07 -11.94
CA TYR A 201 -14.52 8.37 -11.27
C TYR A 201 -15.24 9.55 -11.97
N LEU A 202 -16.10 9.27 -12.95
CA LEU A 202 -16.80 10.30 -13.70
C LEU A 202 -17.99 10.88 -12.90
N SER A 203 -17.88 12.13 -12.46
CA SER A 203 -18.93 12.95 -11.85
C SER A 203 -18.64 14.43 -12.10
N ALA A 204 -19.57 15.13 -12.75
CA ALA A 204 -19.43 16.56 -13.00
C ALA A 204 -19.38 17.36 -11.69
N GLU A 205 -20.21 17.00 -10.72
CA GLU A 205 -20.30 17.64 -9.41
C GLU A 205 -18.98 17.54 -8.64
N ILE A 206 -18.41 16.32 -8.51
CA ILE A 206 -17.16 16.10 -7.78
C ILE A 206 -15.98 16.74 -8.53
N GLN A 207 -15.97 16.70 -9.88
CA GLN A 207 -14.96 17.39 -10.68
C GLN A 207 -14.96 18.89 -10.43
N GLN A 208 -16.14 19.50 -10.40
CA GLN A 208 -16.31 20.93 -10.13
C GLN A 208 -15.88 21.27 -8.69
N ASP A 209 -16.29 20.47 -7.69
CA ASP A 209 -15.91 20.69 -6.30
C ASP A 209 -14.39 20.61 -6.12
N LEU A 210 -13.74 19.56 -6.65
CA LEU A 210 -12.27 19.39 -6.61
C LEU A 210 -11.53 20.58 -7.25
N PHE A 211 -12.04 21.07 -8.38
CA PHE A 211 -11.43 22.22 -9.05
C PHE A 211 -11.59 23.50 -8.26
N LEU A 212 -12.78 23.79 -7.77
CA LEU A 212 -13.08 25.04 -7.04
C LEU A 212 -12.43 25.10 -5.66
N THR A 213 -12.34 23.95 -4.96
CA THR A 213 -11.85 23.92 -3.57
C THR A 213 -10.35 23.66 -3.46
N GLN A 214 -9.77 22.86 -4.38
CA GLN A 214 -8.38 22.40 -4.29
C GLN A 214 -7.55 22.67 -5.55
N ARG A 215 -8.15 23.26 -6.58
CA ARG A 215 -7.53 23.43 -7.92
C ARG A 215 -7.00 22.09 -8.50
N VAL A 216 -7.73 21.00 -8.24
CA VAL A 216 -7.42 19.68 -8.79
C VAL A 216 -8.19 19.48 -10.08
N GLU A 217 -7.46 19.26 -11.18
CA GLU A 217 -8.03 18.95 -12.49
C GLU A 217 -8.19 17.43 -12.65
N LEU A 218 -9.41 16.92 -12.56
CA LEU A 218 -9.70 15.50 -12.74
C LEU A 218 -10.01 15.15 -14.20
N TYR A 219 -9.18 14.32 -14.82
CA TYR A 219 -9.33 13.84 -16.19
C TYR A 219 -9.87 12.41 -16.21
N THR A 220 -11.10 12.23 -16.69
CA THR A 220 -11.74 10.91 -16.84
C THR A 220 -12.25 10.71 -18.28
N PRO A 221 -12.26 9.48 -18.80
CA PRO A 221 -12.88 9.20 -20.10
C PRO A 221 -14.39 9.39 -20.03
N LYS A 222 -14.97 10.16 -20.94
CA LYS A 222 -16.42 10.27 -21.08
C LYS A 222 -17.03 8.94 -21.58
N ARG A 223 -18.28 8.68 -21.21
CA ARG A 223 -19.03 7.54 -21.73
C ARG A 223 -19.47 7.82 -23.18
N SER A 224 -19.49 6.81 -24.05
CA SER A 224 -19.83 6.96 -25.45
C SER A 224 -21.25 7.46 -25.74
N ASN A 225 -22.14 7.32 -24.77
CA ASN A 225 -23.54 7.79 -24.84
C ASN A 225 -23.72 9.25 -24.33
N GLN A 226 -22.66 9.94 -23.97
CA GLN A 226 -22.74 11.35 -23.55
C GLN A 226 -22.68 12.28 -24.76
N PRO A 227 -23.49 13.39 -24.80
CA PRO A 227 -23.54 14.31 -25.93
C PRO A 227 -22.16 14.90 -26.32
N ASP A 228 -21.33 15.19 -25.32
CA ASP A 228 -19.99 15.76 -25.51
C ASP A 228 -18.90 14.70 -25.55
N TYR A 229 -19.19 13.50 -26.00
CA TYR A 229 -18.18 12.44 -26.08
C TYR A 229 -17.00 12.88 -26.92
N LYS A 230 -15.81 12.87 -26.32
CA LYS A 230 -14.52 13.01 -27.01
C LYS A 230 -13.67 11.79 -26.70
N LYS A 231 -12.97 11.30 -27.73
CA LYS A 231 -12.04 10.17 -27.55
C LYS A 231 -10.96 10.55 -26.54
N TYR A 232 -10.82 9.73 -25.49
CA TYR A 232 -9.84 9.96 -24.45
C TYR A 232 -8.41 9.96 -25.04
N PRO A 233 -7.56 10.95 -24.73
CA PRO A 233 -6.23 11.07 -25.31
C PRO A 233 -5.39 9.80 -25.12
N VAL A 234 -4.68 9.40 -26.17
CA VAL A 234 -3.82 8.20 -26.16
C VAL A 234 -2.75 8.29 -25.07
N VAL A 235 -2.22 9.50 -24.84
CA VAL A 235 -1.23 9.78 -23.81
C VAL A 235 -1.78 9.41 -22.42
N PHE A 236 -2.98 9.87 -22.08
CA PHE A 236 -3.60 9.58 -20.78
C PHE A 236 -3.87 8.08 -20.58
N ARG A 237 -4.27 7.36 -21.65
CA ARG A 237 -4.40 5.90 -21.61
C ARG A 237 -3.06 5.20 -21.34
N LYS A 238 -1.97 5.68 -21.93
CA LYS A 238 -0.62 5.14 -21.70
C LYS A 238 -0.16 5.41 -20.28
N LEU A 239 -0.39 6.62 -19.76
CA LEU A 239 -0.03 7.00 -18.39
C LEU A 239 -0.77 6.14 -17.38
N ARG A 240 -2.08 5.92 -17.54
CA ARG A 240 -2.87 5.08 -16.64
C ARG A 240 -2.37 3.62 -16.55
N LYS A 241 -1.74 3.08 -17.57
CA LYS A 241 -1.12 1.74 -17.47
C LYS A 241 -0.10 1.62 -16.35
N ARG A 242 0.41 2.75 -15.84
CA ARG A 242 1.38 2.75 -14.75
C ARG A 242 0.78 2.17 -13.46
N ILE A 243 -0.41 2.59 -13.07
CA ILE A 243 -1.07 2.06 -11.86
C ILE A 243 -1.48 0.60 -12.04
N GLU A 244 -1.91 0.20 -13.25
CA GLU A 244 -2.21 -1.20 -13.59
C GLU A 244 -0.96 -2.09 -13.41
N THR A 245 0.21 -1.59 -13.84
CA THR A 245 1.50 -2.27 -13.64
C THR A 245 1.84 -2.42 -12.15
N LEU A 246 1.62 -1.37 -11.35
CA LEU A 246 1.82 -1.42 -9.91
C LEU A 246 0.91 -2.45 -9.23
N PHE A 247 -0.37 -2.49 -9.60
CA PHE A 247 -1.31 -3.49 -9.09
C PHE A 247 -0.90 -4.91 -9.50
N SER A 248 -0.41 -5.11 -10.73
CA SER A 248 0.15 -6.40 -11.15
C SER A 248 1.36 -6.80 -10.30
N GLN A 249 2.29 -5.87 -10.05
CA GLN A 249 3.44 -6.12 -9.18
C GLN A 249 3.01 -6.47 -7.75
N LEU A 250 2.01 -5.79 -7.18
CA LEU A 250 1.45 -6.14 -5.87
C LEU A 250 0.83 -7.53 -5.86
N CYS A 251 0.16 -7.95 -6.94
CA CYS A 251 -0.40 -9.30 -7.05
C CYS A 251 0.68 -10.37 -7.19
N ASP A 252 1.64 -10.17 -8.10
CA ASP A 252 2.56 -11.21 -8.54
C ASP A 252 3.78 -11.34 -7.62
N GLN A 253 4.34 -10.20 -7.15
CA GLN A 253 5.55 -10.19 -6.35
C GLN A 253 5.28 -10.10 -4.85
N PHE A 254 4.22 -9.38 -4.46
CA PHE A 254 3.88 -9.18 -3.04
C PHE A 254 2.66 -10.00 -2.59
N MET A 255 2.04 -10.77 -3.49
CA MET A 255 0.88 -11.62 -3.18
C MET A 255 -0.22 -10.86 -2.41
N VAL A 256 -0.59 -9.65 -2.87
CA VAL A 256 -1.54 -8.78 -2.14
C VAL A 256 -2.89 -9.45 -1.89
N LYS A 257 -3.33 -10.36 -2.76
CA LYS A 257 -4.55 -11.15 -2.60
C LYS A 257 -4.45 -12.25 -1.54
N ARG A 258 -3.24 -12.58 -1.04
CA ARG A 258 -3.03 -13.54 0.05
C ARG A 258 -2.91 -12.80 1.38
N ASN A 259 -4.00 -12.71 2.11
CA ASN A 259 -4.05 -12.08 3.41
C ASN A 259 -4.84 -12.94 4.39
N TYR A 260 -4.17 -13.43 5.43
CA TYR A 260 -4.75 -14.34 6.43
C TYR A 260 -5.12 -13.62 7.75
N ALA A 261 -5.08 -12.30 7.78
CA ALA A 261 -5.51 -11.53 8.95
C ALA A 261 -6.99 -11.76 9.25
N LYS A 262 -7.34 -11.76 10.53
CA LYS A 262 -8.72 -12.01 10.99
C LYS A 262 -9.45 -10.72 11.33
N SER A 263 -8.70 -9.65 11.69
CA SER A 263 -9.23 -8.32 12.02
C SER A 263 -8.97 -7.33 10.89
N PHE A 264 -9.82 -6.31 10.77
CA PHE A 264 -9.67 -5.26 9.75
C PHE A 264 -8.33 -4.54 9.85
N ILE A 265 -7.93 -4.09 11.05
CA ILE A 265 -6.64 -3.41 11.22
C ILE A 265 -5.45 -4.33 10.85
N GLY A 266 -5.54 -5.62 11.14
CA GLY A 266 -4.52 -6.59 10.73
C GLY A 266 -4.49 -6.79 9.22
N PHE A 267 -5.66 -6.78 8.58
CA PHE A 267 -5.80 -6.88 7.12
C PHE A 267 -5.23 -5.64 6.43
N ALA A 268 -5.63 -4.45 6.88
CA ALA A 268 -5.13 -3.17 6.38
C ALA A 268 -3.62 -3.02 6.56
N ALA A 269 -3.09 -3.37 7.75
CA ALA A 269 -1.66 -3.31 8.03
C ALA A 269 -0.84 -4.21 7.09
N ARG A 270 -1.35 -5.39 6.72
CA ARG A 270 -0.68 -6.26 5.74
C ARG A 270 -0.71 -5.69 4.33
N ILE A 271 -1.84 -5.13 3.90
CA ILE A 271 -1.94 -4.48 2.58
C ILE A 271 -0.96 -3.31 2.49
N LEU A 272 -1.01 -2.42 3.48
CA LEU A 272 -0.11 -1.27 3.54
C LEU A 272 1.36 -1.69 3.56
N SER A 273 1.73 -2.71 4.36
CA SER A 273 3.11 -3.21 4.39
C SER A 273 3.60 -3.69 3.01
N LYS A 274 2.74 -4.28 2.18
CA LYS A 274 3.10 -4.70 0.82
C LYS A 274 3.36 -3.51 -0.09
N VAL A 275 2.52 -2.48 -0.01
CA VAL A 275 2.68 -1.24 -0.77
C VAL A 275 3.96 -0.52 -0.34
N VAL A 276 4.18 -0.36 0.97
CA VAL A 276 5.40 0.28 1.51
C VAL A 276 6.64 -0.51 1.11
N SER A 277 6.59 -1.84 1.17
CA SER A 277 7.72 -2.69 0.79
C SER A 277 8.10 -2.53 -0.69
N LEU A 278 7.10 -2.35 -1.59
CA LEU A 278 7.34 -2.02 -2.99
C LEU A 278 8.03 -0.65 -3.10
N THR A 279 7.54 0.37 -2.39
CA THR A 279 8.12 1.73 -2.42
C THR A 279 9.54 1.76 -1.83
N VAL A 280 9.82 1.00 -0.77
CA VAL A 280 11.20 0.84 -0.24
C VAL A 280 12.12 0.20 -1.30
N ALA A 281 11.64 -0.78 -2.04
CA ALA A 281 12.41 -1.39 -3.13
C ALA A 281 12.66 -0.40 -4.28
N GLN A 282 11.69 0.47 -4.61
CA GLN A 282 11.86 1.55 -5.57
C GLN A 282 12.92 2.56 -5.11
N TYR A 283 12.84 2.97 -3.83
CA TYR A 283 13.82 3.86 -3.22
C TYR A 283 15.24 3.25 -3.26
N PHE A 284 15.36 1.99 -2.85
CA PHE A 284 16.64 1.27 -2.88
C PHE A 284 17.22 1.21 -4.30
N ASN A 285 16.42 0.86 -5.29
CA ASN A 285 16.86 0.83 -6.68
C ASN A 285 17.38 2.19 -7.14
N LYS A 286 16.62 3.27 -6.88
CA LYS A 286 16.95 4.61 -7.36
C LYS A 286 18.19 5.19 -6.66
N PHE A 287 18.25 5.14 -5.32
CA PHE A 287 19.22 5.91 -4.54
C PHE A 287 20.38 5.10 -3.97
N VAL A 288 20.21 3.79 -3.82
CA VAL A 288 21.26 2.92 -3.25
C VAL A 288 21.94 2.08 -4.32
N ALA A 289 21.15 1.46 -5.19
CA ALA A 289 21.67 0.55 -6.21
C ALA A 289 21.92 1.23 -7.57
N ASN A 290 21.51 2.49 -7.74
CA ASN A 290 21.58 3.26 -8.99
C ASN A 290 21.03 2.48 -10.20
N ARG A 291 19.79 1.95 -10.04
CA ARG A 291 19.09 1.14 -11.04
C ARG A 291 17.75 1.75 -11.43
N PRO A 292 17.15 1.33 -12.55
CA PRO A 292 15.79 1.71 -12.89
C PRO A 292 14.83 1.39 -11.73
N MET A 293 14.15 2.41 -11.23
CA MET A 293 13.34 2.38 -10.03
C MET A 293 12.31 1.24 -10.03
N ASN A 294 11.65 1.02 -11.16
CA ASN A 294 10.53 0.08 -11.28
C ASN A 294 10.95 -1.38 -11.54
N GLU A 295 12.24 -1.68 -11.57
CA GLU A 295 12.77 -3.06 -11.69
C GLU A 295 12.78 -3.77 -10.33
N ILE A 296 11.61 -3.87 -9.70
CA ILE A 296 11.43 -4.38 -8.34
C ILE A 296 11.96 -5.81 -8.19
N LYS A 297 11.81 -6.64 -9.23
CA LYS A 297 12.29 -8.03 -9.23
C LYS A 297 13.77 -8.16 -8.87
N TYR A 298 14.58 -7.16 -9.16
CA TYR A 298 16.03 -7.16 -8.93
C TYR A 298 16.46 -6.32 -7.72
N ALA A 299 15.53 -5.68 -7.02
CA ALA A 299 15.86 -4.93 -5.82
C ALA A 299 16.51 -5.85 -4.76
N PHE A 300 17.47 -5.32 -4.04
CA PHE A 300 18.25 -6.01 -3.01
C PHE A 300 19.08 -7.22 -3.49
N SER A 301 19.28 -7.41 -4.81
CA SER A 301 20.04 -8.54 -5.35
C SER A 301 21.56 -8.34 -5.35
N VAL A 302 22.03 -7.17 -4.93
CA VAL A 302 23.47 -6.81 -4.85
C VAL A 302 24.02 -7.13 -3.50
#